data_572eed729d41177a94f5315979951f09
#
_entry.id   572eed729d41177a94f5315979951f09
#
_cell.length_a   1.000
_cell.length_b   1.000
_cell.length_c   1.000
_cell.angle_alpha   90.00
_cell.angle_beta   90.00
_cell.angle_gamma   90.00
#
_symmetry.space_group_name_H-M   'P 1'
#
loop_
_entity.id
_entity.type
_entity.pdbx_description
1 polymer ?
#
loop_
_entity_poly.entity_id
_entity_poly.type
_entity_poly.pdbx_seq_one_letter_code
_entity_poly.pdbx_strand_id
1 'polypeptide(L)'
;MTRLTRKTVAELTQEQREVFDEIVANRPVRPQNGHIGGPFDMWMRTPEMGRLLVNLAGYFRFKSSVDRRYIEITILVTGAFWKAQFEWFAHEPMARKAGVPD
;
A
#
# COMPACT_ATOMS: atom_id res chain seq x y z
N MET A 1 -2.08 16.90 12.22
CA MET A 1 -2.65 16.19 13.38
C MET A 1 -3.08 14.79 12.97
N THR A 2 -2.56 13.78 13.62
CA THR A 2 -2.99 12.39 13.38
C THR A 2 -4.18 12.06 14.29
N ARG A 3 -5.26 11.58 13.71
CA ARG A 3 -6.45 11.14 14.48
C ARG A 3 -6.22 9.82 15.21
N LEU A 4 -5.30 9.02 14.72
CA LEU A 4 -4.95 7.72 15.28
C LEU A 4 -3.46 7.67 15.58
N THR A 5 -3.11 7.20 16.76
CA THR A 5 -1.71 6.93 17.12
C THR A 5 -1.19 5.79 16.26
N ARG A 6 -0.05 6.00 15.62
CA ARG A 6 0.61 4.93 14.84
C ARG A 6 1.07 3.83 15.80
N LYS A 7 0.77 2.60 15.43
CA LYS A 7 1.29 1.44 16.16
C LYS A 7 2.69 1.09 15.69
N THR A 8 3.53 0.69 16.62
CA THR A 8 4.77 0.00 16.31
C THR A 8 4.50 -1.48 16.04
N VAL A 9 5.44 -2.15 15.39
CA VAL A 9 5.34 -3.61 15.15
C VAL A 9 5.21 -4.39 16.46
N ALA A 10 5.82 -3.92 17.54
CA ALA A 10 5.75 -4.56 18.85
C ALA A 10 4.37 -4.47 19.52
N GLU A 11 3.56 -3.49 19.12
CA GLU A 11 2.21 -3.27 19.66
C GLU A 11 1.11 -3.99 18.87
N LEU A 12 1.48 -4.71 17.82
CA LEU A 12 0.52 -5.45 16.99
C LEU A 12 0.04 -6.71 17.72
N THR A 13 -1.24 -7.00 17.64
CA THR A 13 -1.77 -8.32 18.00
C THR A 13 -1.25 -9.37 17.03
N GLN A 14 -1.40 -10.65 17.36
CA GLN A 14 -0.99 -11.72 16.45
C GLN A 14 -1.63 -11.60 15.08
N GLU A 15 -2.94 -11.39 15.01
CA GLU A 15 -3.67 -11.24 13.73
C GLU A 15 -3.19 -10.02 12.93
N GLN A 16 -2.95 -8.90 13.60
CA GLN A 16 -2.39 -7.70 12.98
C GLN A 16 -0.97 -7.95 12.45
N ARG A 17 -0.17 -8.71 13.20
CA ARG A 17 1.17 -9.09 12.80
C ARG A 17 1.20 -9.96 11.55
N GLU A 18 0.27 -10.91 11.44
CA GLU A 18 0.14 -11.74 10.25
C GLU A 18 -0.14 -10.89 9.00
N VAL A 19 -1.05 -9.92 9.09
CA VAL A 19 -1.32 -8.98 7.97
C VAL A 19 -0.10 -8.13 7.67
N PHE A 20 0.61 -7.67 8.69
CA PHE A 20 1.87 -6.95 8.52
C PHE A 20 2.89 -7.78 7.75
N ASP A 21 3.09 -9.02 8.14
CA ASP A 21 4.06 -9.92 7.51
C ASP A 21 3.69 -10.21 6.04
N GLU A 22 2.40 -10.36 5.73
CA GLU A 22 1.90 -10.48 4.36
C GLU A 22 2.18 -9.22 3.52
N ILE A 23 1.99 -8.03 4.09
CA ILE A 23 2.29 -6.76 3.40
C ILE A 23 3.77 -6.66 3.06
N VAL A 24 4.65 -6.89 4.04
CA VAL A 24 6.12 -6.75 3.85
C VAL A 24 6.70 -7.83 2.95
N ALA A 25 6.13 -9.04 2.96
CA ALA A 25 6.59 -10.13 2.10
C ALA A 25 6.36 -9.85 0.61
N ASN A 26 5.30 -9.11 0.28
CA ASN A 26 4.85 -8.91 -1.09
C ASN A 26 5.09 -7.49 -1.64
N ARG A 27 5.67 -6.59 -0.85
CA ARG A 27 5.84 -5.18 -1.23
C ARG A 27 7.19 -4.64 -0.79
N PRO A 28 7.76 -3.68 -1.55
CA PRO A 28 8.99 -3.00 -1.15
C PRO A 28 8.77 -1.98 0.00
N VAL A 29 7.78 -2.24 0.84
CA VAL A 29 7.48 -1.41 2.01
C VAL A 29 8.44 -1.79 3.13
N ARG A 30 9.12 -0.80 3.67
CA ARG A 30 9.99 -0.96 4.84
C ARG A 30 9.43 -0.14 6.01
N PRO A 31 9.28 -0.72 7.19
CA PRO A 31 8.92 0.05 8.37
C PRO A 31 9.97 1.12 8.64
N GLN A 32 9.52 2.35 8.87
CA GLN A 32 10.37 3.43 9.34
C GLN A 32 10.10 3.65 10.83
N ASN A 33 11.14 3.57 11.63
CA ASN A 33 11.01 3.62 13.09
C ASN A 33 9.98 2.63 13.67
N GLY A 34 9.89 1.45 13.08
CA GLY A 34 8.94 0.42 13.49
C GLY A 34 7.50 0.64 13.04
N HIS A 35 7.22 1.69 12.25
CA HIS A 35 5.88 1.99 11.73
C HIS A 35 5.78 1.73 10.23
N ILE A 36 4.68 1.16 9.79
CA ILE A 36 4.30 1.15 8.38
C ILE A 36 3.44 2.38 8.11
N GLY A 37 3.78 3.12 7.06
CA GLY A 37 3.03 4.30 6.65
C GLY A 37 1.93 4.00 5.62
N GLY A 38 1.25 5.07 5.21
CA GLY A 38 0.25 5.01 4.16
C GLY A 38 -1.01 4.23 4.56
N PRO A 39 -1.68 3.58 3.59
CA PRO A 39 -2.92 2.86 3.84
C PRO A 39 -2.71 1.58 4.68
N PHE A 40 -1.50 1.06 4.72
CA PHE A 40 -1.18 -0.21 5.38
C PHE A 40 -1.39 -0.18 6.89
N ASP A 41 -1.21 0.98 7.54
CA ASP A 41 -1.52 1.13 8.96
C ASP A 41 -3.00 0.83 9.25
N MET A 42 -3.89 1.29 8.37
CA MET A 42 -5.33 1.01 8.49
C MET A 42 -5.67 -0.45 8.21
N TRP A 43 -4.99 -1.07 7.23
CA TRP A 43 -5.22 -2.48 6.90
C TRP A 43 -4.84 -3.40 8.05
N MET A 44 -3.78 -3.08 8.77
CA MET A 44 -3.38 -3.86 9.95
C MET A 44 -4.35 -3.72 11.12
N ARG A 45 -4.99 -2.55 11.27
CA ARG A 45 -5.93 -2.30 12.38
C ARG A 45 -7.21 -3.11 12.26
N THR A 46 -7.59 -3.49 11.07
CA THR A 46 -8.76 -4.32 10.76
C THR A 46 -8.28 -5.57 10.00
N PRO A 47 -7.74 -6.58 10.69
CA PRO A 47 -7.05 -7.70 10.04
C PRO A 47 -7.90 -8.44 9.02
N GLU A 48 -9.18 -8.66 9.28
CA GLU A 48 -10.10 -9.32 8.36
C GLU A 48 -10.21 -8.56 7.03
N MET A 49 -10.53 -7.27 7.10
CA MET A 49 -10.58 -6.41 5.91
C MET A 49 -9.19 -6.25 5.28
N GLY A 50 -8.17 -6.10 6.11
CA GLY A 50 -6.78 -5.95 5.66
C GLY A 50 -6.33 -7.10 4.78
N ARG A 51 -6.63 -8.34 5.13
CA ARG A 51 -6.31 -9.51 4.29
C ARG A 51 -7.01 -9.47 2.93
N LEU A 52 -8.28 -9.07 2.90
CA LEU A 52 -9.01 -8.91 1.64
C LEU A 52 -8.36 -7.86 0.74
N LEU A 53 -7.94 -6.73 1.30
CA LEU A 53 -7.27 -5.66 0.58
C LEU A 53 -5.86 -6.06 0.12
N VAL A 54 -5.10 -6.76 0.94
CA VAL A 54 -3.78 -7.31 0.56
C VAL A 54 -3.93 -8.26 -0.63
N ASN A 55 -4.91 -9.14 -0.60
CA ASN A 55 -5.18 -10.09 -1.67
C ASN A 55 -5.63 -9.39 -2.96
N LEU A 56 -6.56 -8.44 -2.88
CA LEU A 56 -7.04 -7.67 -4.02
C LEU A 56 -5.91 -6.87 -4.66
N ALA A 57 -5.15 -6.14 -3.85
CA ALA A 57 -4.03 -5.36 -4.34
C ALA A 57 -2.90 -6.26 -4.90
N GLY A 58 -2.69 -7.43 -4.31
CA GLY A 58 -1.79 -8.45 -4.82
C GLY A 58 -2.20 -9.00 -6.18
N TYR A 59 -3.49 -9.20 -6.39
CA TYR A 59 -4.02 -9.59 -7.70
C TYR A 59 -3.65 -8.59 -8.79
N PHE A 60 -3.96 -7.31 -8.58
CA PHE A 60 -3.61 -6.26 -9.56
C PHE A 60 -2.10 -6.14 -9.79
N ARG A 61 -1.31 -6.35 -8.77
CA ARG A 61 0.14 -6.22 -8.87
C ARG A 61 0.81 -7.38 -9.60
N PHE A 62 0.35 -8.62 -9.40
CA PHE A 62 1.08 -9.83 -9.81
C PHE A 62 0.31 -10.74 -10.76
N LYS A 63 -1.01 -10.65 -10.85
CA LYS A 63 -1.85 -11.59 -11.59
C LYS A 63 -2.73 -10.93 -12.65
N SER A 64 -2.90 -9.62 -12.62
CA SER A 64 -3.72 -8.91 -13.60
C SER A 64 -3.11 -9.02 -14.99
N SER A 65 -3.95 -9.21 -16.00
CA SER A 65 -3.58 -9.14 -17.41
C SER A 65 -3.47 -7.70 -17.93
N VAL A 66 -3.86 -6.71 -17.13
CA VAL A 66 -3.76 -5.30 -17.50
C VAL A 66 -2.29 -4.87 -17.45
N ASP A 67 -1.83 -4.21 -18.52
CA ASP A 67 -0.47 -3.67 -18.59
C ASP A 67 -0.21 -2.75 -17.39
N ARG A 68 0.96 -2.91 -16.79
CA ARG A 68 1.36 -2.17 -15.60
C ARG A 68 1.26 -0.65 -15.75
N ARG A 69 1.52 -0.13 -16.94
CA ARG A 69 1.38 1.29 -17.24
C ARG A 69 -0.02 1.82 -16.94
N TYR A 70 -1.06 1.10 -17.36
CA TYR A 70 -2.44 1.51 -17.13
C TYR A 70 -2.84 1.41 -15.67
N ILE A 71 -2.33 0.43 -14.95
CA ILE A 71 -2.54 0.30 -13.51
C ILE A 71 -1.95 1.54 -12.81
N GLU A 72 -0.71 1.89 -13.11
CA GLU A 72 -0.05 3.04 -12.48
C GLU A 72 -0.73 4.37 -12.86
N ILE A 73 -1.14 4.55 -14.13
CA ILE A 73 -1.91 5.73 -14.55
C ILE A 73 -3.21 5.84 -13.75
N THR A 74 -3.93 4.74 -13.57
CA THR A 74 -5.19 4.71 -12.82
C THR A 74 -4.97 5.12 -11.36
N ILE A 75 -3.91 4.62 -10.74
CA ILE A 75 -3.54 4.99 -9.36
C ILE A 75 -3.19 6.48 -9.27
N LEU A 76 -2.37 6.98 -10.19
CA LEU A 76 -1.95 8.38 -10.18
C LEU A 76 -3.11 9.34 -10.43
N VAL A 77 -3.98 9.05 -11.40
CA VAL A 77 -5.18 9.87 -11.68
C VAL A 77 -6.11 9.91 -10.47
N THR A 78 -6.35 8.76 -9.85
CA THR A 78 -7.17 8.67 -8.64
C THR A 78 -6.51 9.42 -7.48
N GLY A 79 -5.22 9.22 -7.30
CA GLY A 79 -4.42 9.90 -6.27
C GLY A 79 -4.43 11.42 -6.44
N ALA A 80 -4.30 11.91 -7.67
CA ALA A 80 -4.36 13.34 -7.98
C ALA A 80 -5.75 13.92 -7.70
N PHE A 81 -6.81 13.24 -8.13
CA PHE A 81 -8.18 13.67 -7.90
C PHE A 81 -8.50 13.85 -6.41
N TRP A 82 -8.10 12.88 -5.58
CA TRP A 82 -8.32 12.90 -4.14
C TRP A 82 -7.23 13.62 -3.36
N LYS A 83 -6.23 14.20 -4.03
CA LYS A 83 -5.06 14.85 -3.40
C LYS A 83 -4.34 13.91 -2.43
N ALA A 84 -4.28 12.64 -2.78
CA ALA A 84 -3.63 11.59 -1.99
C ALA A 84 -2.11 11.62 -2.23
N GLN A 85 -1.40 12.46 -1.50
CA GLN A 85 0.03 12.69 -1.69
C GLN A 85 0.86 11.43 -1.51
N PHE A 86 0.49 10.54 -0.60
CA PHE A 86 1.18 9.26 -0.40
C PHE A 86 1.13 8.40 -1.66
N GLU A 87 -0.04 8.27 -2.29
CA GLU A 87 -0.21 7.48 -3.52
C GLU A 87 0.62 8.06 -4.66
N TRP A 88 0.60 9.38 -4.81
CA TRP A 88 1.42 10.02 -5.83
C TRP A 88 2.91 9.76 -5.59
N PHE A 89 3.40 10.03 -4.39
CA PHE A 89 4.80 9.84 -4.02
C PHE A 89 5.27 8.40 -4.21
N ALA A 90 4.44 7.43 -3.84
CA ALA A 90 4.78 6.02 -3.95
C ALA A 90 4.72 5.50 -5.39
N HIS A 91 3.76 5.96 -6.19
CA HIS A 91 3.46 5.38 -7.49
C HIS A 91 4.07 6.12 -8.69
N GLU A 92 4.42 7.39 -8.57
CA GLU A 92 5.07 8.15 -9.65
C GLU A 92 6.38 7.48 -10.12
N PRO A 93 7.30 7.07 -9.25
CA PRO A 93 8.49 6.34 -9.69
C PRO A 93 8.18 4.99 -10.33
N MET A 94 7.13 4.30 -9.87
CA MET A 94 6.71 3.03 -10.46
C MET A 94 6.09 3.21 -11.84
N ALA A 95 5.33 4.28 -12.03
CA ALA A 95 4.77 4.65 -13.33
C ALA A 95 5.87 4.94 -14.35
N ARG A 96 6.87 5.73 -13.99
CA ARG A 96 8.03 5.99 -14.85
C ARG A 96 8.76 4.71 -15.22
N LYS A 97 8.99 3.83 -14.26
CA LYS A 97 9.61 2.52 -14.48
C LYS A 97 8.77 1.63 -15.39
N ALA A 98 7.45 1.74 -15.35
CA ALA A 98 6.54 1.01 -16.23
C ALA A 98 6.46 1.60 -17.65
N GLY A 99 7.08 2.76 -17.90
CA GLY A 99 7.11 3.41 -19.22
C GLY A 99 6.01 4.45 -19.43
N VAL A 100 5.41 4.95 -18.36
CA VAL A 100 4.50 6.10 -18.44
C VAL A 100 5.37 7.35 -18.71
N PRO A 101 5.10 8.12 -19.78
CA PRO A 101 5.87 9.32 -20.07
C PRO A 101 5.63 10.43 -19.04
N ASP A 102 6.51 11.41 -19.04
CA ASP A 102 6.41 12.60 -18.19
C ASP A 102 5.15 13.43 -18.46
#